data_dc226dd0f1755b7a57ea9c913d49f311
#
_entry.id   dc226dd0f1755b7a57ea9c913d49f311
#
_cell.length_a   1.000
_cell.length_b   1.000
_cell.length_c   1.000
_cell.angle_alpha   90.00
_cell.angle_beta   90.00
_cell.angle_gamma   90.00
#
_symmetry.space_group_name_H-M   'P 1'
#
loop_
_entity.id
_entity.type
_entity.pdbx_description
1 polymer ?
#
loop_
_entity_poly.entity_id
_entity_poly.type
_entity_poly.pdbx_seq_one_letter_code
_entity_poly.pdbx_strand_id
1 'polypeptide(L)'
;MFKDQPKGLFALALANTGERFGYYTMLAIFLLFIQAKFGFSAAVSTQIYSIFLAAVYFMPLFGGMLADKIGYGKCVTTGIAVMFIGYLCLAIPTGPDLSGKILMFAALALIATGTGLFKGNLQVMVGNLYDDPKYASKRDSAFSLFYMAINIGAMFAPSMAKAVTNFFLGKSGFTYVADIPALAHQMLGGTILPENADKLQTLANGMSGAAGMDLATFSQTYIDKLSTAYNYGFGVACISLIISVAIYYSCRSWFKHADVNAKQAQAANHAEAELTPAQTKSRITALMLVFAVVIFFWMAFHQNGATMTLFARDYTASTVEGATRIGFNIFSLFLIAVSVYTLFGAFQSETKKGKTICGICTAALWLGAYAVYAGMPAKVNILPSDFQQFNPFFVVALTPVSLAIFGALAKKGKEPSAPRKIGLGMIVAAVGFSILTFASLNLASPKSLNGTVSPDLISPEWLISTYLVLTFAELLLSPMGISFVSKVAPPKYKGAMMGCWFAATALGNYLVSIPGLLWNKVELWCVWGLLIVLCLLSALFIFSIMKKLESATEC
;
A
#
# COMPACT_ATOMS: atom_id res chain seq x y z
N MET A 1 -15.24 17.15 10.84
CA MET A 1 -13.99 16.41 10.79
C MET A 1 -12.77 17.32 11.03
N PHE A 2 -12.57 18.41 10.25
CA PHE A 2 -11.39 19.29 10.36
C PHE A 2 -11.48 20.37 11.46
N LYS A 3 -12.69 20.73 11.89
CA LYS A 3 -12.93 21.85 12.80
C LYS A 3 -12.44 21.53 14.23
N ASP A 4 -11.74 22.49 14.85
CA ASP A 4 -11.24 22.45 16.24
C ASP A 4 -10.30 21.25 16.55
N GLN A 5 -9.49 20.82 15.59
CA GLN A 5 -8.43 19.85 15.79
C GLN A 5 -7.15 20.55 16.30
N PRO A 6 -6.33 19.90 17.13
CA PRO A 6 -5.06 20.48 17.57
C PRO A 6 -4.10 20.64 16.38
N LYS A 7 -3.35 21.73 16.32
CA LYS A 7 -2.38 22.00 15.23
C LYS A 7 -1.35 20.89 15.08
N GLY A 8 -0.98 20.23 16.19
CA GLY A 8 -0.05 19.10 16.19
C GLY A 8 -0.48 17.93 15.31
N LEU A 9 -1.80 17.67 15.19
CA LEU A 9 -2.31 16.63 14.31
C LEU A 9 -1.89 16.87 12.84
N PHE A 10 -2.06 18.09 12.34
CA PHE A 10 -1.73 18.41 10.95
C PHE A 10 -0.22 18.31 10.68
N ALA A 11 0.62 18.73 11.64
CA ALA A 11 2.07 18.61 11.54
C ALA A 11 2.51 17.13 11.47
N LEU A 12 2.01 16.29 12.39
CA LEU A 12 2.32 14.87 12.42
C LEU A 12 1.76 14.13 11.21
N ALA A 13 0.56 14.49 10.76
CA ALA A 13 -0.06 13.90 9.56
C ALA A 13 0.74 14.24 8.29
N LEU A 14 1.16 15.51 8.10
CA LEU A 14 1.96 15.93 6.95
C LEU A 14 3.36 15.28 6.96
N ALA A 15 4.01 15.20 8.13
CA ALA A 15 5.28 14.50 8.26
C ALA A 15 5.14 13.01 7.88
N ASN A 16 4.06 12.37 8.33
CA ASN A 16 3.75 10.99 7.94
C ASN A 16 3.42 10.84 6.45
N THR A 17 2.70 11.79 5.87
CA THR A 17 2.40 11.82 4.42
C THR A 17 3.69 11.81 3.60
N GLY A 18 4.67 12.65 3.97
CA GLY A 18 5.96 12.71 3.28
C GLY A 18 6.73 11.39 3.38
N GLU A 19 6.78 10.80 4.56
CA GLU A 19 7.44 9.50 4.75
C GLU A 19 6.71 8.37 3.98
N ARG A 20 5.39 8.30 4.08
CA ARG A 20 4.59 7.31 3.35
C ARG A 20 4.69 7.48 1.84
N PHE A 21 4.69 8.71 1.33
CA PHE A 21 4.92 8.98 -0.10
C PHE A 21 6.26 8.38 -0.57
N GLY A 22 7.35 8.61 0.16
CA GLY A 22 8.64 8.01 -0.16
C GLY A 22 8.62 6.48 -0.13
N TYR A 23 8.02 5.90 0.91
CA TYR A 23 7.88 4.45 1.05
C TYR A 23 7.10 3.83 -0.12
N TYR A 24 5.93 4.38 -0.47
CA TYR A 24 5.12 3.85 -1.56
C TYR A 24 5.73 4.13 -2.95
N THR A 25 6.49 5.22 -3.11
CA THR A 25 7.26 5.47 -4.35
C THR A 25 8.29 4.35 -4.58
N MET A 26 9.03 3.98 -3.53
CA MET A 26 9.96 2.85 -3.60
C MET A 26 9.22 1.54 -3.85
N LEU A 27 8.17 1.26 -3.08
CA LEU A 27 7.45 -0.01 -3.14
C LEU A 27 6.82 -0.26 -4.53
N ALA A 28 6.33 0.79 -5.20
CA ALA A 28 5.70 0.72 -6.51
C ALA A 28 6.62 0.15 -7.60
N ILE A 29 7.92 0.41 -7.52
CA ILE A 29 8.90 -0.02 -8.53
C ILE A 29 9.85 -1.11 -8.02
N PHE A 30 9.82 -1.45 -6.72
CA PHE A 30 10.81 -2.33 -6.12
C PHE A 30 10.83 -3.73 -6.72
N LEU A 31 9.65 -4.35 -6.93
CA LEU A 31 9.56 -5.68 -7.55
C LEU A 31 10.15 -5.69 -8.96
N LEU A 32 9.82 -4.67 -9.76
CA LEU A 32 10.30 -4.53 -11.14
C LEU A 32 11.81 -4.25 -11.17
N PHE A 33 12.32 -3.43 -10.24
CA PHE A 33 13.74 -3.15 -10.10
C PHE A 33 14.57 -4.41 -9.85
N ILE A 34 14.17 -5.27 -8.89
CA ILE A 34 14.97 -6.46 -8.58
C ILE A 34 14.96 -7.47 -9.71
N GLN A 35 13.87 -7.54 -10.49
CA GLN A 35 13.81 -8.37 -11.69
C GLN A 35 14.68 -7.80 -12.83
N ALA A 36 14.57 -6.51 -13.11
CA ALA A 36 15.35 -5.85 -14.16
C ALA A 36 16.85 -5.86 -13.86
N LYS A 37 17.24 -5.54 -12.62
CA LYS A 37 18.66 -5.42 -12.25
C LYS A 37 19.37 -6.75 -12.08
N PHE A 38 18.74 -7.70 -11.37
CA PHE A 38 19.39 -8.94 -10.95
C PHE A 38 18.92 -10.17 -11.76
N GLY A 39 17.95 -10.03 -12.65
CA GLY A 39 17.38 -11.14 -13.41
C GLY A 39 16.64 -12.18 -12.54
N PHE A 40 16.18 -11.79 -11.35
CA PHE A 40 15.50 -12.71 -10.44
C PHE A 40 14.15 -13.14 -11.01
N SER A 41 13.84 -14.44 -10.85
CA SER A 41 12.54 -14.97 -11.21
C SER A 41 11.40 -14.33 -10.41
N ALA A 42 10.17 -14.46 -10.88
CA ALA A 42 8.98 -14.00 -10.17
C ALA A 42 8.91 -14.57 -8.74
N ALA A 43 9.25 -15.85 -8.57
CA ALA A 43 9.27 -16.54 -7.27
C ALA A 43 10.26 -15.89 -6.29
N VAL A 44 11.52 -15.67 -6.71
CA VAL A 44 12.54 -15.05 -5.88
C VAL A 44 12.19 -13.59 -5.57
N SER A 45 11.72 -12.86 -6.56
CA SER A 45 11.35 -11.44 -6.42
C SER A 45 10.19 -11.25 -5.44
N THR A 46 9.15 -12.06 -5.54
CA THR A 46 8.01 -12.01 -4.61
C THR A 46 8.39 -12.48 -3.20
N GLN A 47 9.35 -13.39 -3.08
CA GLN A 47 9.90 -13.79 -1.78
C GLN A 47 10.63 -12.63 -1.09
N ILE A 48 11.54 -11.95 -1.81
CA ILE A 48 12.27 -10.77 -1.28
C ILE A 48 11.29 -9.68 -0.88
N TYR A 49 10.32 -9.37 -1.74
CA TYR A 49 9.26 -8.42 -1.47
C TYR A 49 8.47 -8.76 -0.20
N SER A 50 8.07 -10.01 -0.05
CA SER A 50 7.28 -10.50 1.09
C SER A 50 8.05 -10.45 2.41
N ILE A 51 9.32 -10.84 2.40
CA ILE A 51 10.20 -10.76 3.58
C ILE A 51 10.36 -9.31 4.01
N PHE A 52 10.56 -8.41 3.04
CA PHE A 52 10.67 -6.98 3.32
C PHE A 52 9.38 -6.42 3.93
N LEU A 53 8.21 -6.72 3.33
CA LEU A 53 6.92 -6.31 3.90
C LEU A 53 6.70 -6.88 5.30
N ALA A 54 7.01 -8.16 5.51
CA ALA A 54 6.90 -8.78 6.83
C ALA A 54 7.77 -8.05 7.86
N ALA A 55 9.02 -7.73 7.52
CA ALA A 55 9.93 -7.00 8.38
C ALA A 55 9.40 -5.59 8.72
N VAL A 56 8.90 -4.85 7.74
CA VAL A 56 8.31 -3.50 7.92
C VAL A 56 7.13 -3.49 8.91
N TYR A 57 6.33 -4.56 8.95
CA TYR A 57 5.19 -4.68 9.85
C TYR A 57 5.53 -5.36 11.19
N PHE A 58 6.63 -6.10 11.26
CA PHE A 58 7.10 -6.73 12.49
C PHE A 58 7.97 -5.80 13.35
N MET A 59 8.81 -4.96 12.72
CA MET A 59 9.71 -4.03 13.41
C MET A 59 9.05 -3.00 14.32
N PRO A 60 7.81 -2.51 14.08
CA PRO A 60 7.12 -1.63 15.02
C PRO A 60 6.93 -2.20 16.43
N LEU A 61 6.90 -3.52 16.58
CA LEU A 61 6.86 -4.18 17.89
C LEU A 61 8.11 -3.81 18.72
N PHE A 62 9.29 -3.92 18.12
CA PHE A 62 10.55 -3.53 18.77
C PHE A 62 10.69 -2.02 18.90
N GLY A 63 10.23 -1.27 17.89
CA GLY A 63 10.23 0.19 17.90
C GLY A 63 9.40 0.77 19.06
N GLY A 64 8.24 0.17 19.35
CA GLY A 64 7.41 0.54 20.50
C GLY A 64 8.09 0.24 21.84
N MET A 65 8.64 -0.97 22.00
CA MET A 65 9.38 -1.33 23.24
C MET A 65 10.60 -0.43 23.49
N LEU A 66 11.27 0.00 22.44
CA LEU A 66 12.38 0.94 22.55
C LEU A 66 11.90 2.35 22.91
N ALA A 67 10.79 2.80 22.32
CA ALA A 67 10.21 4.11 22.58
C ALA A 67 9.74 4.27 24.03
N ASP A 68 9.26 3.22 24.65
CA ASP A 68 8.90 3.20 26.08
C ASP A 68 10.11 3.52 26.99
N LYS A 69 11.33 3.19 26.53
CA LYS A 69 12.58 3.43 27.26
C LYS A 69 13.20 4.80 26.95
N ILE A 70 13.28 5.19 25.66
CA ILE A 70 14.04 6.38 25.23
C ILE A 70 13.18 7.58 24.83
N GLY A 71 11.86 7.39 24.69
CA GLY A 71 10.86 8.40 24.28
C GLY A 71 10.46 8.29 22.82
N TYR A 72 9.19 8.60 22.54
CA TYR A 72 8.58 8.48 21.21
C TYR A 72 9.23 9.40 20.17
N GLY A 73 9.45 10.67 20.53
CA GLY A 73 10.05 11.65 19.62
C GLY A 73 11.49 11.31 19.21
N LYS A 74 12.28 10.74 20.13
CA LYS A 74 13.63 10.26 19.80
C LYS A 74 13.58 9.06 18.85
N CYS A 75 12.66 8.10 19.07
CA CYS A 75 12.47 6.96 18.19
C CYS A 75 12.03 7.40 16.78
N VAL A 76 11.08 8.33 16.69
CA VAL A 76 10.62 8.89 15.41
C VAL A 76 11.78 9.51 14.65
N THR A 77 12.58 10.36 15.29
CA THR A 77 13.74 11.02 14.66
C THR A 77 14.81 10.02 14.20
N THR A 78 15.17 9.08 15.09
CA THR A 78 16.13 8.02 14.75
C THR A 78 15.61 7.16 13.61
N GLY A 79 14.31 6.82 13.63
CA GLY A 79 13.66 6.06 12.57
C GLY A 79 13.77 6.72 11.20
N ILE A 80 13.52 8.04 11.13
CA ILE A 80 13.67 8.79 9.88
C ILE A 80 15.14 8.79 9.40
N ALA A 81 16.10 8.99 10.29
CA ALA A 81 17.51 8.99 9.94
C ALA A 81 17.97 7.62 9.39
N VAL A 82 17.55 6.53 10.04
CA VAL A 82 17.85 5.16 9.61
C VAL A 82 17.20 4.84 8.26
N MET A 83 15.92 5.21 8.06
CA MET A 83 15.25 5.08 6.77
C MET A 83 15.94 5.88 5.67
N PHE A 84 16.37 7.12 5.97
CA PHE A 84 17.06 7.97 5.01
C PHE A 84 18.34 7.30 4.49
N ILE A 85 19.17 6.74 5.40
CA ILE A 85 20.36 5.98 5.01
C ILE A 85 19.98 4.78 4.13
N GLY A 86 18.92 4.04 4.50
CA GLY A 86 18.45 2.90 3.71
C GLY A 86 18.00 3.31 2.30
N TYR A 87 17.22 4.37 2.14
CA TYR A 87 16.81 4.87 0.82
C TYR A 87 18.00 5.44 0.03
N LEU A 88 18.93 6.10 0.71
CA LEU A 88 20.16 6.58 0.06
C LEU A 88 20.98 5.41 -0.51
N CYS A 89 21.12 4.30 0.24
CA CYS A 89 21.77 3.10 -0.26
C CYS A 89 21.07 2.51 -1.49
N LEU A 90 19.72 2.51 -1.54
CA LEU A 90 18.98 2.09 -2.73
C LEU A 90 19.12 3.07 -3.89
N ALA A 91 19.27 4.37 -3.61
CA ALA A 91 19.40 5.41 -4.62
C ALA A 91 20.77 5.41 -5.33
N ILE A 92 21.78 4.79 -4.73
CA ILE A 92 23.12 4.69 -5.33
C ILE A 92 23.12 3.63 -6.45
N PRO A 93 23.40 3.98 -7.71
CA PRO A 93 23.56 3.01 -8.77
C PRO A 93 24.72 2.05 -8.47
N THR A 94 24.46 0.76 -8.49
CA THR A 94 25.45 -0.32 -8.31
C THR A 94 25.27 -1.37 -9.38
N GLY A 95 26.28 -2.21 -9.59
CA GLY A 95 26.18 -3.37 -10.48
C GLY A 95 25.23 -4.46 -9.96
N PRO A 96 24.95 -5.49 -10.78
CA PRO A 96 24.14 -6.65 -10.38
C PRO A 96 24.93 -7.71 -9.60
N ASP A 97 26.18 -7.42 -9.27
CA ASP A 97 27.14 -8.28 -8.58
C ASP A 97 26.75 -8.52 -7.10
N LEU A 98 27.61 -9.28 -6.39
CA LEU A 98 27.39 -9.58 -4.98
C LEU A 98 27.35 -8.30 -4.11
N SER A 99 28.17 -7.30 -4.42
CA SER A 99 28.22 -6.04 -3.68
C SER A 99 26.91 -5.26 -3.79
N GLY A 100 26.33 -5.21 -5.00
CA GLY A 100 25.02 -4.60 -5.25
C GLY A 100 23.87 -5.32 -4.52
N LYS A 101 23.91 -6.66 -4.46
CA LYS A 101 22.93 -7.46 -3.70
C LYS A 101 23.04 -7.20 -2.19
N ILE A 102 24.27 -7.20 -1.65
CA ILE A 102 24.51 -6.92 -0.22
C ILE A 102 24.00 -5.53 0.15
N LEU A 103 24.31 -4.52 -0.67
CA LEU A 103 23.85 -3.15 -0.44
C LEU A 103 22.33 -3.05 -0.47
N MET A 104 21.67 -3.72 -1.42
CA MET A 104 20.21 -3.77 -1.49
C MET A 104 19.60 -4.38 -0.21
N PHE A 105 20.09 -5.56 0.23
CA PHE A 105 19.55 -6.20 1.43
C PHE A 105 19.81 -5.37 2.70
N ALA A 106 20.99 -4.76 2.83
CA ALA A 106 21.29 -3.85 3.93
C ALA A 106 20.36 -2.63 3.92
N ALA A 107 20.10 -2.06 2.74
CA ALA A 107 19.16 -0.96 2.58
C ALA A 107 17.74 -1.35 3.02
N LEU A 108 17.23 -2.51 2.60
CA LEU A 108 15.92 -3.03 3.00
C LEU A 108 15.82 -3.23 4.51
N ALA A 109 16.87 -3.77 5.14
CA ALA A 109 16.93 -3.95 6.59
C ALA A 109 16.90 -2.59 7.33
N LEU A 110 17.63 -1.59 6.83
CA LEU A 110 17.62 -0.23 7.39
C LEU A 110 16.24 0.42 7.23
N ILE A 111 15.61 0.31 6.06
CA ILE A 111 14.26 0.86 5.83
C ILE A 111 13.24 0.19 6.74
N ALA A 112 13.25 -1.13 6.87
CA ALA A 112 12.35 -1.86 7.75
C ALA A 112 12.53 -1.47 9.22
N THR A 113 13.78 -1.40 9.68
CA THR A 113 14.10 -1.00 11.06
C THR A 113 13.69 0.45 11.33
N GLY A 114 14.03 1.37 10.43
CA GLY A 114 13.65 2.78 10.54
C GLY A 114 12.14 2.98 10.53
N THR A 115 11.42 2.27 9.65
CA THR A 115 9.95 2.28 9.63
C THR A 115 9.37 1.75 10.95
N GLY A 116 9.98 0.73 11.52
CA GLY A 116 9.59 0.20 12.83
C GLY A 116 9.71 1.22 13.95
N LEU A 117 10.78 2.00 13.94
CA LEU A 117 11.00 3.09 14.92
C LEU A 117 10.05 4.29 14.69
N PHE A 118 9.63 4.52 13.46
CA PHE A 118 8.84 5.69 13.09
C PHE A 118 7.34 5.44 13.22
N LYS A 119 6.81 4.42 12.53
CA LYS A 119 5.39 4.27 12.22
C LYS A 119 4.50 4.18 13.45
N GLY A 120 4.80 3.24 14.36
CA GLY A 120 3.99 3.03 15.58
C GLY A 120 4.08 4.23 16.53
N ASN A 121 5.27 4.74 16.72
CA ASN A 121 5.57 5.80 17.67
C ASN A 121 4.94 7.15 17.28
N LEU A 122 4.91 7.46 15.98
CA LEU A 122 4.21 8.65 15.50
C LEU A 122 2.70 8.57 15.75
N GLN A 123 2.10 7.38 15.58
CA GLN A 123 0.69 7.15 15.87
C GLN A 123 0.36 7.32 17.36
N VAL A 124 1.25 6.87 18.25
CA VAL A 124 1.11 7.09 19.69
C VAL A 124 1.14 8.59 20.00
N MET A 125 2.07 9.35 19.41
CA MET A 125 2.12 10.81 19.60
C MET A 125 0.84 11.49 19.11
N VAL A 126 0.24 11.05 18.00
CA VAL A 126 -1.08 11.54 17.57
C VAL A 126 -2.13 11.22 18.63
N GLY A 127 -2.16 10.00 19.17
CA GLY A 127 -3.08 9.63 20.25
C GLY A 127 -2.94 10.52 21.48
N ASN A 128 -1.72 10.79 21.91
CA ASN A 128 -1.42 11.61 23.09
C ASN A 128 -1.88 13.07 22.97
N LEU A 129 -2.02 13.62 21.75
CA LEU A 129 -2.63 14.95 21.54
C LEU A 129 -4.09 15.02 22.01
N TYR A 130 -4.76 13.87 22.12
CA TYR A 130 -6.17 13.76 22.48
C TYR A 130 -6.40 13.25 23.92
N ASP A 131 -5.36 13.18 24.72
CA ASP A 131 -5.46 12.95 26.16
C ASP A 131 -5.94 14.22 26.89
N ASP A 132 -5.81 15.41 26.26
CA ASP A 132 -6.44 16.65 26.72
C ASP A 132 -7.97 16.52 26.60
N PRO A 133 -8.74 16.72 27.73
CA PRO A 133 -10.20 16.64 27.74
C PRO A 133 -10.89 17.50 26.67
N LYS A 134 -10.28 18.62 26.29
CA LYS A 134 -10.78 19.51 25.23
C LYS A 134 -10.88 18.82 23.86
N TYR A 135 -10.01 17.86 23.58
CA TYR A 135 -9.90 17.19 22.28
C TYR A 135 -10.33 15.73 22.32
N ALA A 136 -10.51 15.13 23.50
CA ALA A 136 -10.77 13.71 23.69
C ALA A 136 -11.91 13.15 22.81
N SER A 137 -13.02 13.88 22.69
CA SER A 137 -14.19 13.49 21.88
C SER A 137 -13.92 13.45 20.36
N LYS A 138 -12.76 13.99 19.90
CA LYS A 138 -12.39 14.07 18.48
C LYS A 138 -11.31 13.06 18.06
N ARG A 139 -10.89 12.19 18.98
CA ARG A 139 -9.81 11.20 18.76
C ARG A 139 -10.06 10.33 17.52
N ASP A 140 -11.26 9.78 17.35
CA ASP A 140 -11.60 8.91 16.22
C ASP A 140 -11.54 9.65 14.88
N SER A 141 -12.02 10.90 14.85
CA SER A 141 -11.95 11.73 13.66
C SER A 141 -10.50 12.13 13.32
N ALA A 142 -9.63 12.24 14.32
CA ALA A 142 -8.21 12.51 14.12
C ALA A 142 -7.48 11.36 13.46
N PHE A 143 -7.70 10.13 13.94
CA PHE A 143 -7.12 8.96 13.31
C PHE A 143 -7.62 8.76 11.88
N SER A 144 -8.88 9.09 11.61
CA SER A 144 -9.41 9.08 10.24
C SER A 144 -8.72 10.09 9.34
N LEU A 145 -8.47 11.32 9.83
CA LEU A 145 -7.70 12.35 9.11
C LEU A 145 -6.25 11.93 8.87
N PHE A 146 -5.63 11.35 9.90
CA PHE A 146 -4.26 10.85 9.81
C PHE A 146 -4.14 9.72 8.77
N TYR A 147 -5.09 8.80 8.76
CA TYR A 147 -5.15 7.71 7.76
C TYR A 147 -5.41 8.22 6.33
N MET A 148 -6.29 9.20 6.18
CA MET A 148 -6.52 9.86 4.90
C MET A 148 -5.24 10.53 4.36
N ALA A 149 -4.48 11.21 5.23
CA ALA A 149 -3.23 11.85 4.85
C ALA A 149 -2.18 10.84 4.34
N ILE A 150 -2.10 9.63 4.95
CA ILE A 150 -1.28 8.52 4.47
C ILE A 150 -1.66 8.14 3.03
N ASN A 151 -2.96 7.95 2.78
CA ASN A 151 -3.44 7.50 1.47
C ASN A 151 -3.30 8.58 0.39
N ILE A 152 -3.37 9.85 0.73
CA ILE A 152 -3.04 10.94 -0.21
C ILE A 152 -1.58 10.81 -0.65
N GLY A 153 -0.63 10.62 0.28
CA GLY A 153 0.78 10.39 -0.06
C GLY A 153 0.96 9.15 -0.95
N ALA A 154 0.33 8.04 -0.57
CA ALA A 154 0.40 6.77 -1.32
C ALA A 154 -0.17 6.88 -2.74
N MET A 155 -1.21 7.68 -2.95
CA MET A 155 -1.86 7.86 -4.25
C MET A 155 -0.94 8.55 -5.28
N PHE A 156 -0.13 9.53 -4.85
CA PHE A 156 0.80 10.23 -5.75
C PHE A 156 2.10 9.45 -6.01
N ALA A 157 2.43 8.48 -5.17
CA ALA A 157 3.72 7.79 -5.17
C ALA A 157 4.00 7.02 -6.47
N PRO A 158 3.11 6.16 -7.03
CA PRO A 158 3.37 5.44 -8.28
C PRO A 158 3.56 6.38 -9.48
N SER A 159 2.77 7.45 -9.55
CA SER A 159 2.91 8.46 -10.62
C SER A 159 4.26 9.17 -10.56
N MET A 160 4.78 9.47 -9.37
CA MET A 160 6.11 10.04 -9.21
C MET A 160 7.20 9.05 -9.60
N ALA A 161 7.09 7.78 -9.17
CA ALA A 161 8.02 6.72 -9.57
C ALA A 161 8.09 6.59 -11.09
N LYS A 162 6.93 6.58 -11.77
CA LYS A 162 6.83 6.58 -13.24
C LYS A 162 7.51 7.79 -13.87
N ALA A 163 7.19 8.99 -13.39
CA ALA A 163 7.72 10.24 -13.96
C ALA A 163 9.26 10.26 -13.90
N VAL A 164 9.83 9.90 -12.76
CA VAL A 164 11.29 9.87 -12.56
C VAL A 164 11.92 8.77 -13.41
N THR A 165 11.38 7.56 -13.43
CA THR A 165 11.90 6.45 -14.23
C THR A 165 11.90 6.82 -15.72
N ASN A 166 10.79 7.33 -16.24
CA ASN A 166 10.68 7.71 -17.65
C ASN A 166 11.60 8.87 -18.02
N PHE A 167 11.77 9.85 -17.13
CA PHE A 167 12.64 10.99 -17.37
C PHE A 167 14.10 10.57 -17.52
N PHE A 168 14.62 9.76 -16.60
CA PHE A 168 16.02 9.35 -16.65
C PHE A 168 16.29 8.31 -17.75
N LEU A 169 15.36 7.40 -18.00
CA LEU A 169 15.45 6.43 -19.08
C LEU A 169 15.41 7.14 -20.43
N GLY A 170 14.48 8.10 -20.59
CA GLY A 170 14.33 8.91 -21.81
C GLY A 170 15.55 9.78 -22.13
N LYS A 171 16.25 10.33 -21.12
CA LYS A 171 17.53 11.05 -21.31
C LYS A 171 18.62 10.19 -21.97
N SER A 172 18.53 8.87 -21.80
CA SER A 172 19.46 7.91 -22.41
C SER A 172 18.96 7.42 -23.78
N GLY A 173 17.86 7.95 -24.31
CA GLY A 173 17.27 7.54 -25.58
C GLY A 173 16.50 6.21 -25.52
N PHE A 174 16.17 5.73 -24.31
CA PHE A 174 15.41 4.51 -24.10
C PHE A 174 14.00 4.80 -23.60
N THR A 175 13.09 3.87 -23.88
CA THR A 175 11.72 3.84 -23.34
C THR A 175 11.51 2.54 -22.58
N TYR A 176 10.64 2.57 -21.57
CA TYR A 176 10.30 1.34 -20.86
C TYR A 176 9.45 0.43 -21.73
N VAL A 177 9.93 -0.82 -21.90
CA VAL A 177 9.20 -1.91 -22.54
C VAL A 177 9.30 -3.14 -21.64
N ALA A 178 8.15 -3.71 -21.29
CA ALA A 178 8.03 -4.78 -20.29
C ALA A 178 8.80 -6.07 -20.65
N ASP A 179 8.89 -6.39 -21.93
CA ASP A 179 9.61 -7.57 -22.45
C ASP A 179 11.13 -7.48 -22.32
N ILE A 180 11.70 -6.28 -22.46
CA ILE A 180 13.14 -6.12 -22.64
C ILE A 180 13.95 -6.65 -21.45
N PRO A 181 13.61 -6.40 -20.16
CA PRO A 181 14.43 -6.91 -19.05
C PRO A 181 14.60 -8.43 -19.09
N ALA A 182 13.53 -9.18 -19.36
CA ALA A 182 13.60 -10.64 -19.43
C ALA A 182 14.40 -11.12 -20.65
N LEU A 183 14.14 -10.56 -21.83
CA LEU A 183 14.86 -10.89 -23.07
C LEU A 183 16.33 -10.51 -22.98
N ALA A 184 16.66 -9.37 -22.39
CA ALA A 184 18.05 -8.94 -22.19
C ALA A 184 18.81 -9.88 -21.25
N HIS A 185 18.20 -10.37 -20.16
CA HIS A 185 18.83 -11.37 -19.30
C HIS A 185 19.01 -12.71 -20.00
N GLN A 186 18.04 -13.14 -20.84
CA GLN A 186 18.18 -14.34 -21.66
C GLN A 186 19.33 -14.18 -22.69
N MET A 187 19.46 -13.00 -23.31
CA MET A 187 20.54 -12.71 -24.26
C MET A 187 21.91 -12.78 -23.59
N LEU A 188 22.07 -12.10 -22.44
CA LEU A 188 23.32 -12.09 -21.70
C LEU A 188 23.67 -13.46 -21.09
N GLY A 189 22.66 -14.26 -20.75
CA GLY A 189 22.81 -15.63 -20.25
C GLY A 189 23.00 -16.69 -21.35
N GLY A 190 22.94 -16.32 -22.64
CA GLY A 190 23.06 -17.25 -23.76
C GLY A 190 21.90 -18.24 -23.88
N THR A 191 20.72 -17.92 -23.30
CA THR A 191 19.53 -18.79 -23.27
C THR A 191 18.39 -18.27 -24.15
N ILE A 192 18.62 -17.19 -24.88
CA ILE A 192 17.60 -16.58 -25.74
C ILE A 192 17.28 -17.45 -26.95
N LEU A 193 15.98 -17.65 -27.23
CA LEU A 193 15.51 -18.33 -28.44
C LEU A 193 15.65 -17.41 -29.66
N PRO A 194 15.85 -17.93 -30.88
CA PRO A 194 15.99 -17.10 -32.09
C PRO A 194 14.84 -16.11 -32.28
N GLU A 195 13.59 -16.56 -32.15
CA GLU A 195 12.40 -15.69 -32.24
C GLU A 195 12.39 -14.54 -31.23
N ASN A 196 12.87 -14.81 -30.03
CA ASN A 196 13.00 -13.80 -28.96
C ASN A 196 14.17 -12.84 -29.23
N ALA A 197 15.24 -13.31 -29.85
CA ALA A 197 16.35 -12.45 -30.29
C ALA A 197 15.89 -11.48 -31.38
N ASP A 198 15.09 -11.94 -32.36
CA ASP A 198 14.51 -11.11 -33.42
C ASP A 198 13.54 -10.06 -32.82
N LYS A 199 12.74 -10.48 -31.85
CA LYS A 199 11.85 -9.54 -31.10
C LYS A 199 12.68 -8.47 -30.37
N LEU A 200 13.71 -8.89 -29.66
CA LEU A 200 14.60 -7.97 -28.94
C LEU A 200 15.32 -7.01 -29.89
N GLN A 201 15.78 -7.49 -31.04
CA GLN A 201 16.39 -6.65 -32.07
C GLN A 201 15.41 -5.63 -32.64
N THR A 202 14.17 -6.02 -32.88
CA THR A 202 13.10 -5.12 -33.36
C THR A 202 12.82 -4.02 -32.35
N LEU A 203 12.77 -4.36 -31.06
CA LEU A 203 12.58 -3.40 -29.98
C LEU A 203 13.77 -2.44 -29.83
N ALA A 204 15.01 -2.96 -29.98
CA ALA A 204 16.24 -2.15 -29.95
C ALA A 204 16.26 -1.14 -31.10
N ASN A 205 15.92 -1.58 -32.33
CA ASN A 205 15.92 -0.71 -33.51
C ASN A 205 14.92 0.47 -33.39
N GLY A 206 13.89 0.33 -32.57
CA GLY A 206 12.92 1.39 -32.26
C GLY A 206 13.42 2.45 -31.24
N MET A 207 14.63 2.33 -30.71
CA MET A 207 15.15 3.20 -29.66
C MET A 207 16.41 3.94 -30.11
N SER A 208 16.40 5.27 -29.99
CA SER A 208 17.56 6.10 -30.38
C SER A 208 18.82 5.81 -29.56
N GLY A 209 18.65 5.38 -28.30
CA GLY A 209 19.75 5.00 -27.42
C GLY A 209 20.46 3.71 -27.79
N ALA A 210 19.87 2.89 -28.69
CA ALA A 210 20.43 1.63 -29.18
C ALA A 210 21.24 1.77 -30.47
N ALA A 211 21.33 2.96 -31.07
CA ALA A 211 21.97 3.18 -32.36
C ALA A 211 23.44 2.68 -32.36
N GLY A 212 23.76 1.78 -33.31
CA GLY A 212 25.09 1.23 -33.47
C GLY A 212 25.52 0.17 -32.45
N MET A 213 24.62 -0.27 -31.59
CA MET A 213 24.88 -1.34 -30.61
C MET A 213 24.55 -2.71 -31.20
N ASP A 214 25.38 -3.70 -30.89
CA ASP A 214 24.98 -5.10 -31.03
C ASP A 214 23.97 -5.48 -29.93
N LEU A 215 23.31 -6.62 -30.10
CA LEU A 215 22.20 -7.02 -29.22
C LEU A 215 22.65 -7.28 -27.76
N ALA A 216 23.88 -7.77 -27.56
CA ALA A 216 24.45 -8.01 -26.24
C ALA A 216 24.76 -6.68 -25.53
N THR A 217 25.40 -5.76 -26.22
CA THR A 217 25.70 -4.40 -25.72
C THR A 217 24.41 -3.63 -25.43
N PHE A 218 23.41 -3.71 -26.32
CA PHE A 218 22.08 -3.14 -26.07
C PHE A 218 21.47 -3.69 -24.78
N SER A 219 21.45 -5.03 -24.64
CA SER A 219 20.87 -5.71 -23.47
C SER A 219 21.49 -5.24 -22.16
N GLN A 220 22.82 -5.22 -22.09
CA GLN A 220 23.54 -4.74 -20.91
C GLN A 220 23.24 -3.26 -20.63
N THR A 221 23.34 -2.42 -21.67
CA THR A 221 23.13 -0.97 -21.54
C THR A 221 21.71 -0.65 -21.09
N TYR A 222 20.71 -1.33 -21.65
CA TYR A 222 19.30 -1.13 -21.27
C TYR A 222 19.05 -1.49 -19.81
N ILE A 223 19.54 -2.66 -19.34
CA ILE A 223 19.42 -3.07 -17.94
C ILE A 223 20.08 -2.05 -17.01
N ASP A 224 21.27 -1.58 -17.34
CA ASP A 224 22.01 -0.61 -16.54
C ASP A 224 21.29 0.75 -16.47
N LYS A 225 20.77 1.24 -17.60
CA LYS A 225 20.02 2.51 -17.64
C LYS A 225 18.68 2.41 -16.92
N LEU A 226 17.94 1.32 -17.12
CA LEU A 226 16.66 1.09 -16.42
C LEU A 226 16.88 0.95 -14.92
N SER A 227 17.89 0.18 -14.49
CA SER A 227 18.24 0.01 -13.08
C SER A 227 18.64 1.34 -12.44
N THR A 228 19.42 2.15 -13.14
CA THR A 228 19.80 3.49 -12.70
C THR A 228 18.59 4.42 -12.58
N ALA A 229 17.66 4.35 -13.53
CA ALA A 229 16.41 5.13 -13.47
C ALA A 229 15.57 4.74 -12.24
N TYR A 230 15.50 3.46 -11.90
CA TYR A 230 14.87 3.00 -10.66
C TYR A 230 15.60 3.46 -9.40
N ASN A 231 16.94 3.45 -9.40
CA ASN A 231 17.72 3.99 -8.28
C ASN A 231 17.39 5.47 -8.03
N TYR A 232 17.25 6.28 -9.08
CA TYR A 232 16.80 7.67 -8.93
C TYR A 232 15.35 7.78 -8.45
N GLY A 233 14.48 6.84 -8.84
CA GLY A 233 13.14 6.70 -8.28
C GLY A 233 13.16 6.50 -6.76
N PHE A 234 14.08 5.68 -6.25
CA PHE A 234 14.29 5.52 -4.80
C PHE A 234 14.84 6.79 -4.14
N GLY A 235 15.64 7.59 -4.86
CA GLY A 235 16.12 8.88 -4.40
C GLY A 235 15.00 9.88 -4.07
N VAL A 236 13.82 9.75 -4.69
CA VAL A 236 12.64 10.55 -4.34
C VAL A 236 12.24 10.35 -2.88
N ALA A 237 12.39 9.14 -2.35
CA ALA A 237 12.13 8.86 -0.94
C ALA A 237 13.06 9.65 0.00
N CYS A 238 14.33 9.84 -0.39
CA CYS A 238 15.26 10.68 0.39
C CYS A 238 14.77 12.14 0.45
N ILE A 239 14.34 12.69 -0.69
CA ILE A 239 13.82 14.07 -0.76
C ILE A 239 12.56 14.20 0.10
N SER A 240 11.64 13.25 0.00
CA SER A 240 10.41 13.27 0.78
C SER A 240 10.65 13.16 2.29
N LEU A 241 11.65 12.37 2.71
CA LEU A 241 12.05 12.29 4.10
C LEU A 241 12.68 13.59 4.62
N ILE A 242 13.48 14.28 3.80
CA ILE A 242 14.00 15.61 4.16
C ILE A 242 12.85 16.58 4.42
N ILE A 243 11.86 16.61 3.53
CA ILE A 243 10.64 17.44 3.70
C ILE A 243 9.89 17.03 4.96
N SER A 244 9.71 15.72 5.19
CA SER A 244 9.06 15.18 6.38
C SER A 244 9.75 15.63 7.68
N VAL A 245 11.08 15.53 7.74
CA VAL A 245 11.91 16.00 8.86
C VAL A 245 11.77 17.51 9.04
N ALA A 246 11.85 18.28 7.97
CA ALA A 246 11.71 19.73 8.01
C ALA A 246 10.35 20.15 8.63
N ILE A 247 9.26 19.50 8.20
CA ILE A 247 7.91 19.72 8.77
C ILE A 247 7.90 19.34 10.26
N TYR A 248 8.41 18.15 10.59
CA TYR A 248 8.42 17.63 11.96
C TYR A 248 9.13 18.58 12.93
N TYR A 249 10.33 19.05 12.57
CA TYR A 249 11.10 19.95 13.45
C TYR A 249 10.56 21.39 13.45
N SER A 250 10.16 21.93 12.31
CA SER A 250 9.60 23.29 12.24
C SER A 250 8.31 23.45 13.04
N CYS A 251 7.50 22.38 13.10
CA CYS A 251 6.23 22.38 13.80
C CYS A 251 6.30 21.73 15.21
N ARG A 252 7.49 21.38 15.69
CA ARG A 252 7.66 20.62 16.95
C ARG A 252 6.98 21.27 18.16
N SER A 253 6.94 22.59 18.22
CA SER A 253 6.26 23.32 19.29
C SER A 253 4.77 23.01 19.42
N TRP A 254 4.11 22.55 18.34
CA TRP A 254 2.68 22.26 18.30
C TRP A 254 2.32 20.91 18.92
N PHE A 255 3.29 20.00 19.09
CA PHE A 255 3.06 18.64 19.58
C PHE A 255 4.11 18.16 20.61
N LYS A 256 5.03 19.03 21.05
CA LYS A 256 6.07 18.65 22.03
C LYS A 256 5.48 18.08 23.34
N HIS A 257 4.32 18.57 23.75
CA HIS A 257 3.60 18.08 24.94
C HIS A 257 3.04 16.65 24.78
N ALA A 258 2.88 16.15 23.53
CA ALA A 258 2.45 14.79 23.24
C ALA A 258 3.62 13.78 23.21
N ASP A 259 4.87 14.25 23.30
CA ASP A 259 6.08 13.43 23.38
C ASP A 259 6.33 13.02 24.85
N VAL A 260 5.40 12.28 25.44
CA VAL A 260 5.47 11.78 26.81
C VAL A 260 5.81 10.29 26.82
N ASN A 261 6.65 9.87 27.79
CA ASN A 261 7.02 8.48 27.97
C ASN A 261 5.83 7.64 28.50
N ALA A 262 5.78 6.35 28.13
CA ALA A 262 4.72 5.43 28.57
C ALA A 262 4.50 5.41 30.09
N LYS A 263 5.55 5.60 30.91
CA LYS A 263 5.44 5.72 32.36
C LYS A 263 4.63 6.95 32.81
N GLN A 264 4.72 8.06 32.09
CA GLN A 264 3.95 9.28 32.37
C GLN A 264 2.50 9.14 31.92
N ALA A 265 2.26 8.43 30.80
CA ALA A 265 0.91 8.15 30.31
C ALA A 265 0.17 7.13 31.22
N GLN A 266 0.87 6.14 31.78
CA GLN A 266 0.29 5.18 32.74
C GLN A 266 -0.07 5.83 34.09
N ALA A 267 0.67 6.84 34.54
CA ALA A 267 0.37 7.56 35.77
C ALA A 267 -0.92 8.39 35.68
N ALA A 268 -1.38 8.72 34.47
CA ALA A 268 -2.61 9.48 34.21
C ALA A 268 -3.87 8.60 34.06
N ASN A 269 -3.72 7.31 33.80
CA ASN A 269 -4.83 6.37 33.59
C ASN A 269 -5.07 5.48 34.84
N HIS A 270 -5.77 6.00 35.84
CA HIS A 270 -6.26 5.20 36.96
C HIS A 270 -7.66 4.66 36.71
N ALA A 271 -7.82 3.33 36.98
CA ALA A 271 -9.06 2.58 37.19
C ALA A 271 -9.83 2.13 35.93
N GLU A 272 -9.29 1.19 35.16
CA GLU A 272 -10.15 0.23 34.46
C GLU A 272 -10.39 -0.99 35.39
N ALA A 273 -11.64 -1.47 35.44
CA ALA A 273 -12.05 -2.59 36.29
C ALA A 273 -11.21 -3.85 36.00
N GLU A 274 -10.73 -4.54 37.03
CA GLU A 274 -10.00 -5.81 36.87
C GLU A 274 -10.91 -6.90 36.31
N LEU A 275 -10.52 -7.46 35.17
CA LEU A 275 -11.22 -8.60 34.56
C LEU A 275 -10.89 -9.90 35.30
N THR A 276 -11.86 -10.80 35.41
CA THR A 276 -11.61 -12.16 35.92
C THR A 276 -10.67 -12.91 34.97
N PRO A 277 -9.91 -13.91 35.48
CA PRO A 277 -9.05 -14.76 34.64
C PRO A 277 -9.81 -15.44 33.49
N ALA A 278 -11.07 -15.82 33.70
CA ALA A 278 -11.92 -16.43 32.68
C ALA A 278 -12.28 -15.44 31.57
N GLN A 279 -12.66 -14.21 31.92
CA GLN A 279 -12.93 -13.13 30.95
C GLN A 279 -11.68 -12.76 30.18
N THR A 280 -10.53 -12.64 30.85
CA THR A 280 -9.23 -12.38 30.20
C THR A 280 -8.90 -13.44 29.18
N LYS A 281 -9.03 -14.73 29.52
CA LYS A 281 -8.81 -15.87 28.62
C LYS A 281 -9.76 -15.85 27.43
N SER A 282 -11.05 -15.58 27.65
CA SER A 282 -12.06 -15.49 26.59
C SER A 282 -11.73 -14.40 25.57
N ARG A 283 -11.38 -13.19 26.04
CA ARG A 283 -11.02 -12.05 25.21
C ARG A 283 -9.75 -12.30 24.39
N ILE A 284 -8.68 -12.81 25.01
CA ILE A 284 -7.45 -13.18 24.30
C ILE A 284 -7.73 -14.24 23.24
N THR A 285 -8.52 -15.26 23.56
CA THR A 285 -8.88 -16.31 22.60
C THR A 285 -9.64 -15.72 21.39
N ALA A 286 -10.60 -14.84 21.62
CA ALA A 286 -11.35 -14.17 20.55
C ALA A 286 -10.41 -13.36 19.62
N LEU A 287 -9.46 -12.63 20.20
CA LEU A 287 -8.47 -11.87 19.43
C LEU A 287 -7.58 -12.79 18.59
N MET A 288 -7.05 -13.89 19.16
CA MET A 288 -6.21 -14.83 18.43
C MET A 288 -6.94 -15.49 17.26
N LEU A 289 -8.23 -15.79 17.40
CA LEU A 289 -9.06 -16.35 16.34
C LEU A 289 -9.28 -15.32 15.20
N VAL A 290 -9.48 -14.04 15.52
CA VAL A 290 -9.56 -12.98 14.52
C VAL A 290 -8.21 -12.77 13.84
N PHE A 291 -7.10 -12.82 14.56
CA PHE A 291 -5.75 -12.69 13.98
C PHE A 291 -5.47 -13.80 12.96
N ALA A 292 -5.92 -15.01 13.19
CA ALA A 292 -5.80 -16.12 12.22
C ALA A 292 -6.48 -15.79 10.88
N VAL A 293 -7.64 -15.12 10.89
CA VAL A 293 -8.34 -14.67 9.67
C VAL A 293 -7.58 -13.52 8.99
N VAL A 294 -7.10 -12.57 9.77
CA VAL A 294 -6.39 -11.38 9.29
C VAL A 294 -5.10 -11.73 8.53
N ILE A 295 -4.40 -12.81 8.93
CA ILE A 295 -3.23 -13.33 8.21
C ILE A 295 -3.56 -13.57 6.73
N PHE A 296 -4.63 -14.29 6.45
CA PHE A 296 -5.03 -14.62 5.08
C PHE A 296 -5.54 -13.40 4.31
N PHE A 297 -6.17 -12.44 4.99
CA PHE A 297 -6.55 -11.18 4.35
C PHE A 297 -5.32 -10.44 3.82
N TRP A 298 -4.31 -10.23 4.67
CA TRP A 298 -3.11 -9.49 4.27
C TRP A 298 -2.27 -10.24 3.22
N MET A 299 -2.25 -11.57 3.28
CA MET A 299 -1.68 -12.40 2.23
C MET A 299 -2.34 -12.12 0.88
N ALA A 300 -3.67 -12.07 0.85
CA ALA A 300 -4.43 -11.82 -0.36
C ALA A 300 -4.33 -10.36 -0.81
N PHE A 301 -4.51 -9.40 0.09
CA PHE A 301 -4.55 -7.98 -0.21
C PHE A 301 -3.22 -7.44 -0.76
N HIS A 302 -2.09 -7.81 -0.17
CA HIS A 302 -0.78 -7.33 -0.61
C HIS A 302 -0.25 -8.01 -1.89
N GLN A 303 -1.07 -8.83 -2.57
CA GLN A 303 -0.79 -9.20 -3.96
C GLN A 303 -0.77 -7.99 -4.91
N ASN A 304 -1.34 -6.87 -4.51
CA ASN A 304 -1.33 -5.62 -5.28
C ASN A 304 0.08 -5.15 -5.68
N GLY A 305 1.07 -5.32 -4.82
CA GLY A 305 2.49 -5.02 -5.10
C GLY A 305 3.32 -6.23 -5.55
N ALA A 306 2.73 -7.42 -5.61
CA ALA A 306 3.39 -8.68 -5.96
C ALA A 306 2.83 -9.27 -7.26
N THR A 307 2.01 -10.33 -7.18
CA THR A 307 1.52 -11.02 -8.38
C THR A 307 0.58 -10.18 -9.24
N MET A 308 -0.19 -9.25 -8.66
CA MET A 308 -0.99 -8.32 -9.47
C MET A 308 -0.11 -7.33 -10.27
N THR A 309 1.06 -6.95 -9.75
CA THR A 309 2.04 -6.16 -10.52
C THR A 309 2.64 -6.97 -11.66
N LEU A 310 2.93 -8.27 -11.44
CA LEU A 310 3.35 -9.16 -12.52
C LEU A 310 2.25 -9.34 -13.58
N PHE A 311 1.01 -9.49 -13.14
CA PHE A 311 -0.15 -9.59 -14.04
C PHE A 311 -0.36 -8.30 -14.85
N ALA A 312 -0.19 -7.15 -14.22
CA ALA A 312 -0.24 -5.85 -14.90
C ALA A 312 0.85 -5.73 -15.97
N ARG A 313 2.04 -6.30 -15.73
CA ARG A 313 3.17 -6.28 -16.67
C ARG A 313 2.96 -7.25 -17.82
N ASP A 314 2.56 -8.49 -17.52
CA ASP A 314 2.65 -9.61 -18.46
C ASP A 314 1.35 -9.83 -19.26
N TYR A 315 0.20 -9.39 -18.73
CA TYR A 315 -1.12 -9.73 -19.28
C TYR A 315 -2.04 -8.54 -19.54
N THR A 316 -1.64 -7.33 -19.16
CA THR A 316 -2.50 -6.15 -19.30
C THR A 316 -1.98 -5.23 -20.40
N ALA A 317 -2.88 -4.65 -21.18
CA ALA A 317 -2.51 -3.68 -22.19
C ALA A 317 -1.68 -2.54 -21.59
N SER A 318 -0.54 -2.21 -22.24
CA SER A 318 0.39 -1.16 -21.82
C SER A 318 -0.07 0.25 -22.23
N THR A 319 -1.24 0.35 -22.87
CA THR A 319 -1.81 1.63 -23.31
C THR A 319 -3.30 1.65 -23.09
N VAL A 320 -3.83 2.85 -22.82
CA VAL A 320 -5.27 3.08 -22.64
C VAL A 320 -5.77 4.20 -23.56
N GLU A 321 -7.01 4.04 -23.98
CA GLU A 321 -7.75 4.99 -24.83
C GLU A 321 -9.11 5.33 -24.18
N GLY A 322 -9.84 6.27 -24.75
CA GLY A 322 -11.19 6.61 -24.28
C GLY A 322 -11.23 7.13 -22.85
N ALA A 323 -12.31 6.83 -22.14
CA ALA A 323 -12.56 7.34 -20.78
C ALA A 323 -11.58 6.78 -19.73
N THR A 324 -11.04 5.58 -19.94
CA THR A 324 -10.13 4.92 -18.98
C THR A 324 -8.85 5.72 -18.75
N ARG A 325 -8.45 6.58 -19.71
CA ARG A 325 -7.30 7.49 -19.56
C ARG A 325 -7.38 8.35 -18.30
N ILE A 326 -8.58 8.73 -17.87
CA ILE A 326 -8.79 9.56 -16.67
C ILE A 326 -8.23 8.88 -15.40
N GLY A 327 -8.30 7.55 -15.33
CA GLY A 327 -7.79 6.75 -14.22
C GLY A 327 -6.25 6.71 -14.14
N PHE A 328 -5.56 7.05 -15.22
CA PHE A 328 -4.10 7.06 -15.29
C PHE A 328 -3.48 8.46 -15.25
N ASN A 329 -4.27 9.45 -14.87
CA ASN A 329 -3.80 10.79 -14.53
C ASN A 329 -4.07 11.08 -13.06
N ILE A 330 -3.01 11.27 -12.29
CA ILE A 330 -3.10 11.44 -10.83
C ILE A 330 -3.87 12.70 -10.43
N PHE A 331 -3.80 13.78 -11.22
CA PHE A 331 -4.55 15.00 -10.93
C PHE A 331 -6.05 14.80 -11.13
N SER A 332 -6.46 14.07 -12.17
CA SER A 332 -7.87 13.68 -12.37
C SER A 332 -8.38 12.85 -11.19
N LEU A 333 -7.61 11.82 -10.77
CA LEU A 333 -7.98 10.99 -9.62
C LEU A 333 -8.11 11.80 -8.33
N PHE A 334 -7.18 12.73 -8.10
CA PHE A 334 -7.24 13.62 -6.93
C PHE A 334 -8.48 14.52 -6.94
N LEU A 335 -8.78 15.17 -8.08
CA LEU A 335 -9.97 16.00 -8.23
C LEU A 335 -11.26 15.19 -8.02
N ILE A 336 -11.33 13.96 -8.56
CA ILE A 336 -12.46 13.05 -8.37
C ILE A 336 -12.58 12.66 -6.89
N ALA A 337 -11.49 12.26 -6.23
CA ALA A 337 -11.52 11.88 -4.83
C ALA A 337 -12.02 13.02 -3.94
N VAL A 338 -11.53 14.26 -4.14
CA VAL A 338 -11.98 15.45 -3.40
C VAL A 338 -13.45 15.76 -3.70
N SER A 339 -13.90 15.55 -4.95
CA SER A 339 -15.30 15.81 -5.34
C SER A 339 -16.29 14.93 -4.59
N VAL A 340 -15.90 13.71 -4.20
CA VAL A 340 -16.76 12.84 -3.38
C VAL A 340 -17.03 13.48 -2.01
N TYR A 341 -16.03 14.07 -1.37
CA TYR A 341 -16.21 14.76 -0.07
C TYR A 341 -17.09 16.00 -0.19
N THR A 342 -16.88 16.80 -1.24
CA THR A 342 -17.72 17.99 -1.47
C THR A 342 -19.15 17.60 -1.83
N LEU A 343 -19.35 16.51 -2.58
CA LEU A 343 -20.67 15.97 -2.90
C LEU A 343 -21.39 15.53 -1.62
N PHE A 344 -20.75 14.75 -0.75
CA PHE A 344 -21.31 14.38 0.53
C PHE A 344 -21.59 15.61 1.41
N GLY A 345 -20.72 16.61 1.38
CA GLY A 345 -20.94 17.89 2.06
C GLY A 345 -22.19 18.62 1.56
N ALA A 346 -22.46 18.57 0.25
CA ALA A 346 -23.68 19.17 -0.32
C ALA A 346 -24.98 18.50 0.19
N PHE A 347 -24.94 17.18 0.42
CA PHE A 347 -26.08 16.45 0.98
C PHE A 347 -26.23 16.58 2.50
N GLN A 348 -25.10 16.59 3.23
CA GLN A 348 -25.09 16.50 4.70
C GLN A 348 -25.03 17.85 5.41
N SER A 349 -24.74 18.97 4.70
CA SER A 349 -24.69 20.30 5.32
C SER A 349 -26.06 20.72 5.84
N GLU A 350 -26.10 21.26 7.07
CA GLU A 350 -27.32 21.77 7.69
C GLU A 350 -27.76 23.12 7.09
N THR A 351 -26.83 23.91 6.58
CA THR A 351 -27.07 25.25 6.07
C THR A 351 -27.25 25.26 4.55
N LYS A 352 -28.22 26.03 4.04
CA LYS A 352 -28.40 26.24 2.58
C LYS A 352 -27.12 26.75 1.92
N LYS A 353 -26.42 27.71 2.55
CA LYS A 353 -25.14 28.24 2.05
C LYS A 353 -24.08 27.14 1.95
N GLY A 354 -23.97 26.27 2.95
CA GLY A 354 -23.04 25.13 2.93
C GLY A 354 -23.33 24.16 1.77
N LYS A 355 -24.60 23.81 1.57
CA LYS A 355 -25.03 22.95 0.45
C LYS A 355 -24.65 23.54 -0.90
N THR A 356 -24.94 24.86 -1.09
CA THR A 356 -24.64 25.57 -2.35
C THR A 356 -23.13 25.61 -2.60
N ILE A 357 -22.34 25.99 -1.60
CA ILE A 357 -20.87 26.06 -1.75
C ILE A 357 -20.30 24.67 -2.10
N CYS A 358 -20.68 23.63 -1.36
CA CYS A 358 -20.23 22.26 -1.64
C CYS A 358 -20.65 21.80 -3.04
N GLY A 359 -21.88 22.12 -3.48
CA GLY A 359 -22.35 21.79 -4.82
C GLY A 359 -21.55 22.49 -5.92
N ILE A 360 -21.27 23.79 -5.75
CA ILE A 360 -20.42 24.56 -6.70
C ILE A 360 -19.00 23.97 -6.73
N CYS A 361 -18.42 23.67 -5.57
CA CYS A 361 -17.09 23.05 -5.49
C CYS A 361 -17.07 21.69 -6.22
N THR A 362 -18.11 20.84 -6.04
CA THR A 362 -18.21 19.56 -6.74
C THR A 362 -18.23 19.75 -8.26
N ALA A 363 -19.06 20.68 -8.76
CA ALA A 363 -19.15 20.98 -10.18
C ALA A 363 -17.80 21.51 -10.74
N ALA A 364 -17.15 22.39 -10.00
CA ALA A 364 -15.84 22.94 -10.39
C ALA A 364 -14.76 21.85 -10.45
N LEU A 365 -14.75 20.90 -9.49
CA LEU A 365 -13.83 19.76 -9.47
C LEU A 365 -14.05 18.82 -10.66
N TRP A 366 -15.30 18.55 -11.03
CA TRP A 366 -15.63 17.71 -12.18
C TRP A 366 -15.26 18.40 -13.50
N LEU A 367 -15.51 19.71 -13.62
CA LEU A 367 -15.04 20.48 -14.77
C LEU A 367 -13.51 20.50 -14.87
N GLY A 368 -12.81 20.62 -13.74
CA GLY A 368 -11.36 20.51 -13.68
C GLY A 368 -10.85 19.13 -14.12
N ALA A 369 -11.48 18.05 -13.63
CA ALA A 369 -11.16 16.68 -14.05
C ALA A 369 -11.42 16.46 -15.55
N TYR A 370 -12.51 17.01 -16.08
CA TYR A 370 -12.82 16.97 -17.50
C TYR A 370 -11.81 17.78 -18.34
N ALA A 371 -11.41 18.96 -17.87
CA ALA A 371 -10.41 19.77 -18.56
C ALA A 371 -9.06 19.05 -18.65
N VAL A 372 -8.64 18.39 -17.56
CA VAL A 372 -7.44 17.54 -17.57
C VAL A 372 -7.60 16.40 -18.58
N TYR A 373 -8.75 15.69 -18.56
CA TYR A 373 -9.05 14.61 -19.50
C TYR A 373 -9.01 15.08 -20.96
N ALA A 374 -9.62 16.23 -21.26
CA ALA A 374 -9.66 16.79 -22.61
C ALA A 374 -8.27 17.19 -23.14
N GLY A 375 -7.35 17.58 -22.24
CA GLY A 375 -5.95 17.88 -22.56
C GLY A 375 -5.03 16.65 -22.69
N MET A 376 -5.52 15.44 -22.38
CA MET A 376 -4.71 14.22 -22.47
C MET A 376 -4.58 13.73 -23.91
N PRO A 377 -3.43 13.12 -24.29
CA PRO A 377 -3.29 12.41 -25.56
C PRO A 377 -4.39 11.38 -25.76
N ALA A 378 -4.78 11.10 -27.02
CA ALA A 378 -5.80 10.09 -27.34
C ALA A 378 -5.44 8.69 -26.81
N LYS A 379 -4.14 8.40 -26.73
CA LYS A 379 -3.57 7.16 -26.21
C LYS A 379 -2.52 7.48 -25.14
N VAL A 380 -2.63 6.84 -23.98
CA VAL A 380 -1.74 7.05 -22.82
C VAL A 380 -1.02 5.77 -22.51
N ASN A 381 0.31 5.83 -22.39
CA ASN A 381 1.13 4.71 -21.95
C ASN A 381 1.01 4.52 -20.43
N ILE A 382 0.83 3.28 -20.01
CA ILE A 382 0.72 2.89 -18.61
C ILE A 382 1.83 1.93 -18.22
N LEU A 383 2.29 2.05 -16.98
CA LEU A 383 3.27 1.14 -16.37
C LEU A 383 2.56 0.20 -15.38
N PRO A 384 3.12 -0.99 -15.12
CA PRO A 384 2.59 -1.90 -14.12
C PRO A 384 2.43 -1.27 -12.72
N SER A 385 3.34 -0.35 -12.37
CA SER A 385 3.30 0.39 -11.11
C SER A 385 2.12 1.37 -11.00
N ASP A 386 1.58 1.86 -12.13
CA ASP A 386 0.48 2.83 -12.13
C ASP A 386 -0.78 2.26 -11.47
N PHE A 387 -0.99 0.94 -11.56
CA PHE A 387 -2.16 0.29 -10.95
C PHE A 387 -2.17 0.42 -9.42
N GLN A 388 -1.01 0.54 -8.77
CA GLN A 388 -0.94 0.66 -7.33
C GLN A 388 -1.54 1.98 -6.78
N GLN A 389 -1.73 3.00 -7.61
CA GLN A 389 -2.41 4.24 -7.22
C GLN A 389 -3.91 4.05 -6.98
N PHE A 390 -4.54 3.00 -7.56
CA PHE A 390 -5.98 2.81 -7.45
C PHE A 390 -6.42 2.43 -6.03
N ASN A 391 -5.65 1.63 -5.30
CA ASN A 391 -6.02 1.31 -3.92
C ASN A 391 -6.11 2.58 -3.04
N PRO A 392 -5.08 3.41 -2.87
CA PRO A 392 -5.19 4.61 -2.05
C PRO A 392 -6.21 5.63 -2.60
N PHE A 393 -6.38 5.71 -3.92
CA PHE A 393 -7.45 6.51 -4.52
C PHE A 393 -8.83 6.04 -4.05
N PHE A 394 -9.11 4.72 -4.16
CA PHE A 394 -10.39 4.16 -3.73
C PHE A 394 -10.56 4.23 -2.21
N VAL A 395 -9.49 4.09 -1.41
CA VAL A 395 -9.59 4.30 0.04
C VAL A 395 -10.09 5.72 0.34
N VAL A 396 -9.49 6.73 -0.29
CA VAL A 396 -9.90 8.14 -0.08
C VAL A 396 -11.34 8.36 -0.58
N ALA A 397 -11.65 7.90 -1.79
CA ALA A 397 -12.96 8.14 -2.42
C ALA A 397 -14.11 7.35 -1.76
N LEU A 398 -13.88 6.10 -1.34
CA LEU A 398 -14.92 5.24 -0.77
C LEU A 398 -15.11 5.40 0.74
N THR A 399 -14.18 6.03 1.46
CA THR A 399 -14.31 6.24 2.91
C THR A 399 -15.62 6.96 3.26
N PRO A 400 -16.00 8.11 2.67
CA PRO A 400 -17.27 8.76 2.98
C PRO A 400 -18.48 7.92 2.57
N VAL A 401 -18.37 7.12 1.51
CA VAL A 401 -19.43 6.19 1.06
C VAL A 401 -19.65 5.09 2.11
N SER A 402 -18.55 4.45 2.55
CA SER A 402 -18.58 3.42 3.59
C SER A 402 -19.18 3.95 4.90
N LEU A 403 -18.73 5.14 5.34
CA LEU A 403 -19.27 5.79 6.54
C LEU A 403 -20.76 6.11 6.40
N ALA A 404 -21.22 6.54 5.24
CA ALA A 404 -22.65 6.80 4.99
C ALA A 404 -23.49 5.52 5.04
N ILE A 405 -23.00 4.43 4.43
CA ILE A 405 -23.68 3.13 4.43
C ILE A 405 -23.82 2.62 5.87
N PHE A 406 -22.71 2.53 6.61
CA PHE A 406 -22.74 2.01 7.98
C PHE A 406 -23.45 2.95 8.95
N GLY A 407 -23.34 4.26 8.78
CA GLY A 407 -24.11 5.23 9.56
C GLY A 407 -25.62 5.12 9.31
N ALA A 408 -26.07 4.84 8.09
CA ALA A 408 -27.46 4.60 7.78
C ALA A 408 -27.98 3.27 8.38
N LEU A 409 -27.14 2.22 8.39
CA LEU A 409 -27.44 0.95 9.03
C LEU A 409 -27.48 1.08 10.56
N ALA A 410 -26.57 1.85 11.16
CA ALA A 410 -26.53 2.12 12.59
C ALA A 410 -27.82 2.84 13.06
N LYS A 411 -28.27 3.84 12.31
CA LYS A 411 -29.55 4.55 12.60
C LYS A 411 -30.75 3.61 12.59
N LYS A 412 -30.68 2.50 11.86
CA LYS A 412 -31.73 1.47 11.79
C LYS A 412 -31.52 0.32 12.80
N GLY A 413 -30.46 0.38 13.64
CA GLY A 413 -30.08 -0.70 14.54
C GLY A 413 -29.64 -1.99 13.82
N LYS A 414 -29.20 -1.88 12.55
CA LYS A 414 -28.80 -3.02 11.69
C LYS A 414 -27.33 -3.00 11.31
N GLU A 415 -26.52 -2.17 11.97
CA GLU A 415 -25.09 -2.13 11.70
C GLU A 415 -24.45 -3.47 12.11
N PRO A 416 -23.70 -4.14 11.21
CA PRO A 416 -22.98 -5.37 11.55
C PRO A 416 -21.91 -5.11 12.62
N SER A 417 -21.72 -6.07 13.52
CA SER A 417 -20.62 -6.05 14.50
C SER A 417 -19.25 -6.03 13.80
N ALA A 418 -18.20 -5.61 14.52
CA ALA A 418 -16.85 -5.57 13.94
C ALA A 418 -16.41 -6.95 13.38
N PRO A 419 -16.59 -8.10 14.09
CA PRO A 419 -16.28 -9.40 13.51
C PRO A 419 -17.08 -9.74 12.25
N ARG A 420 -18.37 -9.33 12.19
CA ARG A 420 -19.18 -9.54 10.98
C ARG A 420 -18.66 -8.74 9.79
N LYS A 421 -18.24 -7.49 10.00
CA LYS A 421 -17.63 -6.67 8.94
C LYS A 421 -16.32 -7.31 8.44
N ILE A 422 -15.50 -7.88 9.34
CA ILE A 422 -14.29 -8.62 8.96
C ILE A 422 -14.64 -9.82 8.08
N GLY A 423 -15.63 -10.63 8.49
CA GLY A 423 -16.08 -11.78 7.70
C GLY A 423 -16.63 -11.39 6.32
N LEU A 424 -17.42 -10.31 6.25
CA LEU A 424 -17.91 -9.75 4.99
C LEU A 424 -16.76 -9.25 4.12
N GLY A 425 -15.73 -8.62 4.71
CA GLY A 425 -14.51 -8.20 4.01
C GLY A 425 -13.80 -9.38 3.33
N MET A 426 -13.75 -10.55 3.98
CA MET A 426 -13.17 -11.75 3.37
C MET A 426 -13.99 -12.24 2.15
N ILE A 427 -15.31 -12.20 2.21
CA ILE A 427 -16.18 -12.55 1.08
C ILE A 427 -15.96 -11.56 -0.08
N VAL A 428 -15.92 -10.26 0.21
CA VAL A 428 -15.69 -9.22 -0.80
C VAL A 428 -14.31 -9.38 -1.43
N ALA A 429 -13.27 -9.74 -0.66
CA ALA A 429 -11.94 -10.03 -1.21
C ALA A 429 -11.97 -11.23 -2.16
N ALA A 430 -12.70 -12.30 -1.82
CA ALA A 430 -12.90 -13.44 -2.71
C ALA A 430 -13.58 -13.02 -4.03
N VAL A 431 -14.60 -12.15 -3.97
CA VAL A 431 -15.23 -11.57 -5.18
C VAL A 431 -14.22 -10.78 -6.01
N GLY A 432 -13.35 -9.98 -5.38
CA GLY A 432 -12.29 -9.24 -6.07
C GLY A 432 -11.36 -10.16 -6.86
N PHE A 433 -10.88 -11.26 -6.26
CA PHE A 433 -10.02 -12.22 -6.98
C PHE A 433 -10.78 -13.07 -8.00
N SER A 434 -12.10 -13.25 -7.86
CA SER A 434 -12.92 -13.89 -8.90
C SER A 434 -12.89 -13.09 -10.20
N ILE A 435 -12.82 -11.76 -10.16
CA ILE A 435 -12.65 -10.91 -11.35
C ILE A 435 -11.39 -11.29 -12.11
N LEU A 436 -10.25 -11.41 -11.42
CA LEU A 436 -8.98 -11.82 -12.05
C LEU A 436 -9.00 -13.29 -12.51
N THR A 437 -9.68 -14.17 -11.79
CA THR A 437 -9.86 -15.56 -12.21
C THR A 437 -10.56 -15.62 -13.54
N PHE A 438 -11.70 -14.94 -13.70
CA PHE A 438 -12.43 -14.91 -14.97
C PHE A 438 -11.61 -14.27 -16.09
N ALA A 439 -10.91 -13.17 -15.81
CA ALA A 439 -10.02 -12.52 -16.77
C ALA A 439 -8.88 -13.44 -17.26
N SER A 440 -8.51 -14.43 -16.45
CA SER A 440 -7.34 -15.30 -16.68
C SER A 440 -7.66 -16.63 -17.37
N LEU A 441 -8.95 -16.98 -17.56
CA LEU A 441 -9.35 -18.32 -18.02
C LEU A 441 -8.77 -18.73 -19.39
N ASN A 442 -8.58 -17.76 -20.28
CA ASN A 442 -8.11 -17.99 -21.65
C ASN A 442 -6.69 -17.44 -21.89
N LEU A 443 -5.99 -17.02 -20.84
CA LEU A 443 -4.65 -16.47 -20.97
C LEU A 443 -3.60 -17.56 -20.88
N ALA A 444 -2.49 -17.36 -21.61
CA ALA A 444 -1.36 -18.27 -21.58
C ALA A 444 -0.78 -18.38 -20.16
N SER A 445 -0.32 -19.58 -19.80
CA SER A 445 0.33 -19.83 -18.51
C SER A 445 1.62 -18.98 -18.37
N PRO A 446 1.91 -18.40 -17.18
CA PRO A 446 3.15 -17.67 -16.96
C PRO A 446 4.41 -18.48 -17.29
N LYS A 447 4.34 -19.81 -17.15
CA LYS A 447 5.44 -20.72 -17.48
C LYS A 447 5.77 -20.68 -18.98
N SER A 448 4.77 -20.57 -19.86
CA SER A 448 4.98 -20.52 -21.31
C SER A 448 5.56 -19.20 -21.79
N LEU A 449 5.38 -18.11 -21.02
CA LEU A 449 5.85 -16.78 -21.37
C LEU A 449 7.34 -16.55 -21.07
N ASN A 450 7.94 -17.35 -20.19
CA ASN A 450 9.34 -17.17 -19.76
C ASN A 450 9.71 -15.73 -19.37
N GLY A 451 8.77 -15.02 -18.73
CA GLY A 451 8.95 -13.63 -18.28
C GLY A 451 8.69 -12.57 -19.35
N THR A 452 8.27 -12.95 -20.55
CA THR A 452 7.82 -12.02 -21.60
C THR A 452 6.33 -11.69 -21.45
N VAL A 453 5.88 -10.69 -22.17
CA VAL A 453 4.47 -10.27 -22.19
C VAL A 453 3.65 -11.26 -23.01
N SER A 454 2.44 -11.57 -22.54
CA SER A 454 1.48 -12.43 -23.24
C SER A 454 1.10 -11.85 -24.62
N PRO A 455 0.95 -12.71 -25.65
CA PRO A 455 0.41 -12.26 -26.93
C PRO A 455 -1.03 -11.77 -26.80
N ASP A 456 -1.80 -12.35 -25.88
CA ASP A 456 -3.18 -11.96 -25.59
C ASP A 456 -3.21 -11.08 -24.33
N LEU A 457 -3.55 -9.80 -24.53
CA LEU A 457 -3.61 -8.80 -23.47
C LEU A 457 -5.07 -8.49 -23.12
N ILE A 458 -5.33 -8.39 -21.83
CA ILE A 458 -6.62 -7.92 -21.32
C ILE A 458 -6.65 -6.42 -21.12
N SER A 459 -7.86 -5.89 -21.05
CA SER A 459 -8.10 -4.49 -20.74
C SER A 459 -7.74 -4.14 -19.29
N PRO A 460 -7.19 -2.96 -19.01
CA PRO A 460 -6.84 -2.48 -17.67
C PRO A 460 -8.02 -2.42 -16.69
N GLU A 461 -9.25 -2.32 -17.18
CA GLU A 461 -10.47 -2.25 -16.36
C GLU A 461 -10.67 -3.49 -15.48
N TRP A 462 -10.17 -4.66 -15.89
CA TRP A 462 -10.19 -5.86 -15.06
C TRP A 462 -9.42 -5.67 -13.74
N LEU A 463 -8.20 -5.13 -13.84
CA LEU A 463 -7.39 -4.81 -12.67
C LEU A 463 -7.98 -3.66 -11.87
N ILE A 464 -8.43 -2.58 -12.52
CA ILE A 464 -9.05 -1.44 -11.82
C ILE A 464 -10.27 -1.91 -11.02
N SER A 465 -11.13 -2.76 -11.61
CA SER A 465 -12.29 -3.32 -10.93
C SER A 465 -11.89 -4.20 -9.75
N THR A 466 -10.82 -4.98 -9.90
CA THR A 466 -10.28 -5.79 -8.79
C THR A 466 -9.78 -4.89 -7.65
N TYR A 467 -9.03 -3.83 -7.94
CA TYR A 467 -8.58 -2.86 -6.92
C TYR A 467 -9.76 -2.20 -6.22
N LEU A 468 -10.83 -1.84 -6.94
CA LEU A 468 -12.04 -1.26 -6.37
C LEU A 468 -12.67 -2.20 -5.33
N VAL A 469 -12.88 -3.47 -5.71
CA VAL A 469 -13.52 -4.46 -4.83
C VAL A 469 -12.62 -4.82 -3.65
N LEU A 470 -11.30 -5.01 -3.87
CA LEU A 470 -10.36 -5.28 -2.80
C LEU A 470 -10.23 -4.12 -1.82
N THR A 471 -10.30 -2.89 -2.30
CA THR A 471 -10.28 -1.71 -1.42
C THR A 471 -11.55 -1.62 -0.57
N PHE A 472 -12.71 -1.99 -1.13
CA PHE A 472 -13.92 -2.06 -0.32
C PHE A 472 -13.82 -3.16 0.75
N ALA A 473 -13.20 -4.31 0.44
CA ALA A 473 -12.88 -5.35 1.42
C ALA A 473 -11.95 -4.83 2.53
N GLU A 474 -10.94 -4.04 2.17
CA GLU A 474 -10.03 -3.40 3.11
C GLU A 474 -10.75 -2.44 4.06
N LEU A 475 -11.64 -1.60 3.55
CA LEU A 475 -12.43 -0.67 4.37
C LEU A 475 -13.37 -1.38 5.36
N LEU A 476 -13.82 -2.60 5.02
CA LEU A 476 -14.59 -3.45 5.93
C LEU A 476 -13.72 -4.07 7.03
N LEU A 477 -12.45 -4.36 6.78
CA LEU A 477 -11.60 -5.15 7.67
C LEU A 477 -10.64 -4.28 8.49
N SER A 478 -9.86 -3.40 7.84
CA SER A 478 -8.73 -2.71 8.48
C SER A 478 -9.15 -1.81 9.65
N PRO A 479 -10.14 -0.91 9.52
CA PRO A 479 -10.57 -0.08 10.65
C PRO A 479 -11.25 -0.90 11.75
N MET A 480 -11.99 -1.92 11.34
CA MET A 480 -12.76 -2.77 12.28
C MET A 480 -11.86 -3.69 13.08
N GLY A 481 -10.77 -4.17 12.49
CA GLY A 481 -9.79 -5.01 13.20
C GLY A 481 -9.10 -4.25 14.32
N ILE A 482 -8.58 -3.06 14.05
CA ILE A 482 -7.95 -2.21 15.08
C ILE A 482 -8.96 -1.82 16.17
N SER A 483 -10.19 -1.44 15.78
CA SER A 483 -11.26 -1.14 16.72
C SER A 483 -11.60 -2.35 17.59
N PHE A 484 -11.71 -3.55 17.01
CA PHE A 484 -11.97 -4.78 17.74
C PHE A 484 -10.87 -5.08 18.76
N VAL A 485 -9.59 -5.00 18.36
CA VAL A 485 -8.46 -5.16 19.27
C VAL A 485 -8.52 -4.15 20.42
N SER A 486 -8.76 -2.88 20.13
CA SER A 486 -8.79 -1.83 21.16
C SER A 486 -9.93 -2.00 22.17
N LYS A 487 -11.07 -2.59 21.76
CA LYS A 487 -12.25 -2.82 22.62
C LYS A 487 -12.17 -4.13 23.43
N VAL A 488 -11.64 -5.20 22.80
CA VAL A 488 -11.66 -6.54 23.37
C VAL A 488 -10.40 -6.83 24.17
N ALA A 489 -9.26 -6.20 23.84
CA ALA A 489 -8.01 -6.46 24.54
C ALA A 489 -8.14 -6.16 26.05
N PRO A 490 -7.75 -7.13 26.92
CA PRO A 490 -7.71 -6.88 28.35
C PRO A 490 -6.79 -5.70 28.66
N PRO A 491 -7.15 -4.80 29.59
CA PRO A 491 -6.38 -3.57 29.90
C PRO A 491 -4.89 -3.85 30.13
N LYS A 492 -4.58 -4.87 30.91
CA LYS A 492 -3.21 -5.30 31.24
C LYS A 492 -2.40 -5.71 30.01
N TYR A 493 -3.05 -6.20 28.92
CA TYR A 493 -2.41 -6.77 27.73
C TYR A 493 -2.70 -5.97 26.47
N LYS A 494 -3.26 -4.78 26.56
CA LYS A 494 -3.71 -3.96 25.42
C LYS A 494 -2.58 -3.69 24.41
N GLY A 495 -1.41 -3.28 24.89
CA GLY A 495 -0.23 -3.08 24.05
C GLY A 495 0.28 -4.37 23.40
N ALA A 496 0.30 -5.49 24.17
CA ALA A 496 0.70 -6.79 23.65
C ALA A 496 -0.25 -7.30 22.56
N MET A 497 -1.56 -7.14 22.73
CA MET A 497 -2.55 -7.54 21.72
C MET A 497 -2.47 -6.69 20.46
N MET A 498 -2.17 -5.40 20.57
CA MET A 498 -1.89 -4.55 19.42
C MET A 498 -0.59 -4.98 18.72
N GLY A 499 0.43 -5.36 19.47
CA GLY A 499 1.65 -5.97 18.92
C GLY A 499 1.36 -7.29 18.16
N CYS A 500 0.49 -8.15 18.70
CA CYS A 500 0.05 -9.37 18.02
C CYS A 500 -0.73 -9.09 16.72
N TRP A 501 -1.51 -8.02 16.66
CA TRP A 501 -2.16 -7.57 15.42
C TRP A 501 -1.12 -7.26 14.33
N PHE A 502 -0.07 -6.52 14.66
CA PHE A 502 1.02 -6.25 13.72
C PHE A 502 1.80 -7.50 13.35
N ALA A 503 2.03 -8.42 14.30
CA ALA A 503 2.69 -9.69 14.02
C ALA A 503 1.85 -10.59 13.09
N ALA A 504 0.52 -10.62 13.26
CA ALA A 504 -0.39 -11.32 12.35
C ALA A 504 -0.35 -10.70 10.92
N THR A 505 -0.33 -9.36 10.83
CA THR A 505 -0.17 -8.67 9.55
C THR A 505 1.18 -9.01 8.92
N ALA A 506 2.27 -9.05 9.70
CA ALA A 506 3.59 -9.42 9.22
C ALA A 506 3.63 -10.86 8.69
N LEU A 507 2.98 -11.79 9.38
CA LEU A 507 2.87 -13.18 8.92
C LEU A 507 2.08 -13.29 7.62
N GLY A 508 0.96 -12.56 7.50
CA GLY A 508 0.21 -12.45 6.24
C GLY A 508 1.07 -11.93 5.10
N ASN A 509 1.86 -10.89 5.37
CA ASN A 509 2.78 -10.30 4.39
C ASN A 509 3.90 -11.25 3.98
N TYR A 510 4.40 -12.08 4.87
CA TYR A 510 5.35 -13.14 4.53
C TYR A 510 4.73 -14.16 3.57
N LEU A 511 3.47 -14.53 3.78
CA LEU A 511 2.73 -15.47 2.94
C LEU A 511 2.37 -14.90 1.55
N VAL A 512 2.53 -13.61 1.30
CA VAL A 512 2.39 -12.98 -0.04
C VAL A 512 3.29 -13.65 -1.08
N SER A 513 4.39 -14.28 -0.68
CA SER A 513 5.27 -15.04 -1.56
C SER A 513 4.62 -16.28 -2.17
N ILE A 514 3.62 -16.89 -1.53
CA ILE A 514 3.03 -18.18 -1.96
C ILE A 514 2.45 -18.12 -3.39
N PRO A 515 1.58 -17.16 -3.76
CA PRO A 515 1.14 -17.00 -5.15
C PRO A 515 2.29 -16.78 -6.13
N GLY A 516 3.33 -16.04 -5.72
CA GLY A 516 4.52 -15.84 -6.55
C GLY A 516 5.35 -17.11 -6.77
N LEU A 517 5.44 -18.00 -5.76
CA LEU A 517 6.07 -19.31 -5.89
C LEU A 517 5.31 -20.24 -6.83
N LEU A 518 4.01 -20.05 -6.96
CA LEU A 518 3.15 -20.80 -7.86
C LEU A 518 3.10 -20.22 -9.27
N TRP A 519 3.53 -18.95 -9.47
CA TRP A 519 3.37 -18.18 -10.70
C TRP A 519 3.77 -18.93 -11.97
N ASN A 520 4.92 -19.59 -11.97
CA ASN A 520 5.43 -20.34 -13.11
C ASN A 520 5.18 -21.87 -13.03
N LYS A 521 4.30 -22.32 -12.13
CA LYS A 521 4.08 -23.76 -11.88
C LYS A 521 2.67 -24.23 -12.20
N VAL A 522 1.69 -23.33 -12.08
CA VAL A 522 0.28 -23.64 -12.28
C VAL A 522 -0.34 -22.67 -13.28
N GLU A 523 -1.53 -22.99 -13.76
CA GLU A 523 -2.32 -22.08 -14.58
C GLU A 523 -2.64 -20.79 -13.82
N LEU A 524 -2.72 -19.68 -14.54
CA LEU A 524 -2.87 -18.35 -13.96
C LEU A 524 -4.13 -18.21 -13.10
N TRP A 525 -5.27 -18.75 -13.56
CA TRP A 525 -6.52 -18.75 -12.80
C TRP A 525 -6.44 -19.54 -11.48
N CYS A 526 -5.55 -20.54 -11.38
CA CYS A 526 -5.32 -21.29 -10.15
C CYS A 526 -4.64 -20.44 -9.07
N VAL A 527 -3.78 -19.50 -9.46
CA VAL A 527 -3.12 -18.56 -8.53
C VAL A 527 -4.18 -17.71 -7.83
N TRP A 528 -5.13 -17.18 -8.58
CA TRP A 528 -6.23 -16.39 -8.01
C TRP A 528 -7.24 -17.27 -7.27
N GLY A 529 -7.51 -18.47 -7.79
CA GLY A 529 -8.38 -19.47 -7.16
C GLY A 529 -7.93 -19.86 -5.75
N LEU A 530 -6.62 -19.99 -5.53
CA LEU A 530 -6.07 -20.20 -4.18
C LEU A 530 -6.48 -19.09 -3.22
N LEU A 531 -6.37 -17.83 -3.64
CA LEU A 531 -6.73 -16.68 -2.81
C LEU A 531 -8.24 -16.64 -2.52
N ILE A 532 -9.08 -16.98 -3.52
CA ILE A 532 -10.53 -17.10 -3.35
C ILE A 532 -10.85 -18.14 -2.28
N VAL A 533 -10.29 -19.35 -2.40
CA VAL A 533 -10.54 -20.44 -1.45
C VAL A 533 -10.10 -20.05 -0.04
N LEU A 534 -8.93 -19.48 0.13
CA LEU A 534 -8.43 -19.03 1.45
C LEU A 534 -9.32 -17.94 2.06
N CYS A 535 -9.77 -16.98 1.25
CA CYS A 535 -10.68 -15.93 1.71
C CYS A 535 -12.06 -16.52 2.11
N LEU A 536 -12.62 -17.43 1.33
CA LEU A 536 -13.91 -18.06 1.65
C LEU A 536 -13.82 -18.98 2.87
N LEU A 537 -12.76 -19.78 3.02
CA LEU A 537 -12.52 -20.59 4.21
C LEU A 537 -12.37 -19.71 5.46
N SER A 538 -11.68 -18.59 5.35
CA SER A 538 -11.54 -17.63 6.44
C SER A 538 -12.88 -16.97 6.79
N ALA A 539 -13.71 -16.64 5.80
CA ALA A 539 -15.07 -16.15 6.02
C ALA A 539 -15.94 -17.20 6.71
N LEU A 540 -15.94 -18.45 6.22
CA LEU A 540 -16.67 -19.55 6.83
C LEU A 540 -16.24 -19.77 8.28
N PHE A 541 -14.94 -19.74 8.54
CA PHE A 541 -14.39 -19.90 9.88
C PHE A 541 -14.89 -18.78 10.82
N ILE A 542 -14.75 -17.51 10.45
CA ILE A 542 -15.14 -16.40 11.33
C ILE A 542 -16.67 -16.39 11.58
N PHE A 543 -17.48 -16.75 10.58
CA PHE A 543 -18.94 -16.84 10.76
C PHE A 543 -19.34 -18.03 11.66
N SER A 544 -18.61 -19.15 11.62
CA SER A 544 -18.86 -20.32 12.49
C SER A 544 -18.63 -20.01 13.98
N ILE A 545 -17.71 -19.10 14.28
CA ILE A 545 -17.37 -18.71 15.66
C ILE A 545 -17.97 -17.35 16.08
N MET A 546 -18.88 -16.79 15.27
CA MET A 546 -19.40 -15.41 15.43
C MET A 546 -19.98 -15.15 16.81
N LYS A 547 -20.81 -16.05 17.34
CA LYS A 547 -21.40 -15.92 18.69
C LYS A 547 -20.34 -15.76 19.77
N LYS A 548 -19.22 -16.52 19.67
CA LYS A 548 -18.11 -16.43 20.62
C LYS A 548 -17.37 -15.10 20.51
N LEU A 549 -17.23 -14.56 19.30
CA LEU A 549 -16.56 -13.27 19.09
C LEU A 549 -17.43 -12.10 19.58
N GLU A 550 -18.74 -12.13 19.34
CA GLU A 550 -19.68 -11.11 19.78
C GLU A 550 -19.81 -11.10 21.30
N SER A 551 -19.93 -12.26 21.96
CA SER A 551 -19.96 -12.34 23.42
C SER A 551 -18.71 -11.79 24.09
N ALA A 552 -17.55 -11.88 23.48
CA ALA A 552 -16.31 -11.30 24.02
C ALA A 552 -16.29 -9.74 23.94
N THR A 553 -17.20 -9.12 23.16
CA THR A 553 -17.35 -7.66 23.11
C THR A 553 -18.40 -7.13 24.09
N GLU A 554 -19.29 -7.99 24.59
CA GLU A 554 -20.37 -7.63 25.51
C GLU A 554 -19.97 -7.79 26.99
N CYS A 555 -18.94 -8.59 27.26
CA CYS A 555 -18.32 -8.74 28.57
C CYS A 555 -17.22 -7.70 28.81
#